data_57ec9408cc0dd86b8f7f956960fcf32f
#
_entry.id   57ec9408cc0dd86b8f7f956960fcf32f
#
_cell.length_a   1.000
_cell.length_b   1.000
_cell.length_c   1.000
_cell.angle_alpha   90.00
_cell.angle_beta   90.00
_cell.angle_gamma   90.00
#
_symmetry.space_group_name_H-M   'P 1'
#
loop_
_entity.id
_entity.type
_entity.pdbx_description
1 polymer ?
#
loop_
_entity_poly.entity_id
_entity_poly.type
_entity_poly.pdbx_seq_one_letter_code
_entity_poly.pdbx_strand_id
1 'polypeptide(L)'
;MANINTENQQHKARIGIVTISDRASAGVYEDISGQAIIDTFTDYLTSPWQAEYRLIPDEKDLIEKTLCELIDQAGCALVVTTGGTGPSKRDVTPEATEAVCDRMMPGFGELMRQESLKYVPTAILSRQTAGLRGNSLIINLPGKPLSLIHISEPTRRTPI
;
A
#
# COMPACT_ATOMS: atom_id res chain seq x y z
N MET A 1 24.57 -0.46 43.28
CA MET A 1 24.35 0.59 42.27
C MET A 1 23.92 -0.10 41.00
N ALA A 2 22.65 -0.11 40.73
CA ALA A 2 22.07 -0.73 39.53
C ALA A 2 22.10 0.30 38.39
N ASN A 3 22.89 0.01 37.36
CA ASN A 3 22.85 0.75 36.11
C ASN A 3 21.55 0.43 35.43
N ILE A 4 20.58 1.34 35.50
CA ILE A 4 19.38 1.31 34.69
C ILE A 4 19.73 2.01 33.37
N ASN A 5 20.39 1.29 32.45
CA ASN A 5 20.35 1.63 31.03
C ASN A 5 19.09 1.04 30.46
N THR A 6 17.97 1.69 30.68
CA THR A 6 16.80 1.55 29.83
C THR A 6 17.11 2.29 28.54
N GLU A 7 17.73 1.57 27.60
CA GLU A 7 17.75 1.97 26.22
C GLU A 7 16.29 2.10 25.80
N ASN A 8 15.90 3.33 25.56
CA ASN A 8 14.64 3.73 24.99
C ASN A 8 14.62 3.17 23.54
N GLN A 9 14.29 1.88 23.38
CA GLN A 9 14.01 1.30 22.07
C GLN A 9 12.76 2.00 21.57
N GLN A 10 12.94 3.10 20.86
CA GLN A 10 11.86 3.71 20.11
C GLN A 10 11.28 2.62 19.19
N HIS A 11 10.10 2.13 19.53
CA HIS A 11 9.37 1.19 18.69
C HIS A 11 9.06 1.86 17.36
N LYS A 12 9.80 1.48 16.33
CA LYS A 12 9.54 1.94 14.97
C LYS A 12 8.24 1.30 14.46
N ALA A 13 7.35 2.12 13.93
CA ALA A 13 6.19 1.61 13.22
C ALA A 13 6.65 0.82 11.98
N ARG A 14 6.08 -0.36 11.77
CA ARG A 14 6.34 -1.16 10.58
C ARG A 14 5.23 -0.95 9.57
N ILE A 15 5.63 -0.62 8.34
CA ILE A 15 4.72 -0.41 7.23
C ILE A 15 5.09 -1.39 6.12
N GLY A 16 4.14 -2.27 5.79
CA GLY A 16 4.28 -3.17 4.66
C GLY A 16 4.04 -2.44 3.35
N ILE A 17 4.91 -2.65 2.37
CA ILE A 17 4.78 -2.09 1.03
C ILE A 17 4.89 -3.23 0.05
N VAL A 18 3.81 -3.51 -0.66
CA VAL A 18 3.70 -4.67 -1.55
C VAL A 18 3.44 -4.20 -2.97
N THR A 19 4.41 -4.40 -3.84
CA THR A 19 4.21 -4.25 -5.28
C THR A 19 3.74 -5.57 -5.86
N ILE A 20 2.58 -5.52 -6.52
CA ILE A 20 1.93 -6.68 -7.14
C ILE A 20 2.00 -6.50 -8.65
N SER A 21 2.86 -7.25 -9.31
CA SER A 21 3.11 -7.15 -10.73
C SER A 21 3.82 -8.38 -11.27
N ASP A 22 3.19 -9.09 -12.20
CA ASP A 22 3.82 -10.22 -12.91
C ASP A 22 5.12 -9.79 -13.59
N ARG A 23 5.13 -8.63 -14.24
CA ARG A 23 6.27 -8.16 -15.02
C ARG A 23 7.42 -7.68 -14.14
N ALA A 24 7.13 -6.90 -13.11
CA ALA A 24 8.17 -6.42 -12.21
C ALA A 24 8.77 -7.58 -11.39
N SER A 25 7.95 -8.52 -10.91
CA SER A 25 8.42 -9.69 -10.16
C SER A 25 9.27 -10.65 -11.01
N ALA A 26 9.02 -10.70 -12.33
CA ALA A 26 9.84 -11.45 -13.29
C ALA A 26 11.11 -10.70 -13.76
N GLY A 27 11.36 -9.49 -13.25
CA GLY A 27 12.53 -8.69 -13.61
C GLY A 27 12.44 -8.01 -14.97
N VAL A 28 11.25 -7.90 -15.57
CA VAL A 28 11.06 -7.26 -16.90
C VAL A 28 11.30 -5.75 -16.84
N TYR A 29 10.98 -5.12 -15.71
CA TYR A 29 11.28 -3.73 -15.43
C TYR A 29 11.51 -3.49 -13.93
N GLU A 30 12.12 -2.36 -13.60
CA GLU A 30 12.35 -1.93 -12.22
C GLU A 30 11.05 -1.51 -11.54
N ASP A 31 10.92 -1.84 -10.24
CA ASP A 31 9.76 -1.43 -9.44
C ASP A 31 9.85 0.04 -9.01
N ILE A 32 9.33 0.92 -9.86
CA ILE A 32 9.25 2.36 -9.59
C ILE A 32 8.14 2.68 -8.60
N SER A 33 7.03 1.93 -8.63
CA SER A 33 5.87 2.19 -7.78
C SER A 33 6.15 1.94 -6.30
N GLY A 34 6.80 0.83 -5.97
CA GLY A 34 7.21 0.54 -4.59
C GLY A 34 8.15 1.58 -4.03
N GLN A 35 9.14 2.01 -4.81
CA GLN A 35 10.07 3.06 -4.42
C GLN A 35 9.36 4.40 -4.22
N ALA A 36 8.40 4.76 -5.08
CA ALA A 36 7.63 5.99 -4.96
C ALA A 36 6.81 6.03 -3.65
N ILE A 37 6.26 4.90 -3.21
CA ILE A 37 5.56 4.80 -1.94
C ILE A 37 6.52 5.01 -0.77
N ILE A 38 7.69 4.37 -0.79
CA ILE A 38 8.72 4.52 0.24
C ILE A 38 9.16 5.98 0.36
N ASP A 39 9.43 6.63 -0.77
CA ASP A 39 9.85 8.02 -0.83
C ASP A 39 8.77 8.96 -0.26
N THR A 40 7.50 8.70 -0.59
CA THR A 40 6.37 9.45 -0.07
C THR A 40 6.26 9.34 1.45
N PHE A 41 6.32 8.13 2.00
CA PHE A 41 6.30 7.96 3.45
C PHE A 41 7.52 8.60 4.13
N THR A 42 8.68 8.53 3.52
CA THR A 42 9.89 9.18 4.04
C THR A 42 9.72 10.70 4.12
N ASP A 43 9.06 11.31 3.15
CA ASP A 43 8.84 12.75 3.11
C ASP A 43 7.76 13.23 4.09
N TYR A 44 6.72 12.41 4.33
CA TYR A 44 5.56 12.83 5.13
C TYR A 44 5.58 12.34 6.59
N LEU A 45 6.22 11.22 6.88
CA LEU A 45 6.25 10.69 8.24
C LEU A 45 7.40 11.30 9.04
N THR A 46 7.08 11.93 10.16
CA THR A 46 8.05 12.50 11.10
C THR A 46 8.47 11.53 12.19
N SER A 47 7.63 10.53 12.48
CA SER A 47 7.92 9.49 13.46
C SER A 47 8.81 8.40 12.87
N PRO A 48 9.66 7.73 13.67
CA PRO A 48 10.47 6.61 13.18
C PRO A 48 9.60 5.47 12.65
N TRP A 49 9.93 4.99 11.45
CA TRP A 49 9.26 3.87 10.82
C TRP A 49 10.22 2.98 10.05
N GLN A 50 9.77 1.79 9.69
CA GLN A 50 10.54 0.80 8.95
C GLN A 50 9.68 0.20 7.86
N ALA A 51 10.22 0.14 6.64
CA ALA A 51 9.57 -0.50 5.50
C ALA A 51 9.77 -2.03 5.54
N GLU A 52 8.69 -2.76 5.34
CA GLU A 52 8.68 -4.19 5.03
C GLU A 52 8.24 -4.35 3.58
N TYR A 53 9.20 -4.37 2.67
CA TYR A 53 8.95 -4.37 1.24
C TYR A 53 8.82 -5.79 0.67
N ARG A 54 7.85 -5.99 -0.23
CA ARG A 54 7.67 -7.22 -1.01
C ARG A 54 7.33 -6.89 -2.44
N LEU A 55 7.86 -7.68 -3.35
CA LEU A 55 7.55 -7.64 -4.79
C LEU A 55 7.08 -9.02 -5.21
N ILE A 56 5.82 -9.14 -5.61
CA ILE A 56 5.17 -10.42 -5.89
C ILE A 56 4.36 -10.39 -7.20
N PRO A 57 4.14 -11.55 -7.85
CA PRO A 57 3.27 -11.63 -9.02
C PRO A 57 1.78 -11.48 -8.66
N ASP A 58 0.95 -11.30 -9.70
CA ASP A 58 -0.51 -11.16 -9.59
C ASP A 58 -1.20 -12.53 -9.34
N GLU A 59 -0.87 -13.16 -8.22
CA GLU A 59 -1.42 -14.43 -7.77
C GLU A 59 -2.21 -14.24 -6.46
N LYS A 60 -3.51 -14.50 -6.49
CA LYS A 60 -4.41 -14.23 -5.35
C LYS A 60 -3.93 -14.88 -4.06
N ASP A 61 -3.63 -16.17 -4.08
CA ASP A 61 -3.19 -16.92 -2.88
C ASP A 61 -1.89 -16.37 -2.30
N LEU A 62 -0.96 -15.93 -3.15
CA LEU A 62 0.31 -15.36 -2.73
C LEU A 62 0.11 -13.95 -2.15
N ILE A 63 -0.80 -13.16 -2.72
CA ILE A 63 -1.16 -11.86 -2.17
C ILE A 63 -1.76 -12.03 -0.77
N GLU A 64 -2.73 -12.92 -0.60
CA GLU A 64 -3.35 -13.22 0.69
C GLU A 64 -2.31 -13.64 1.73
N LYS A 65 -1.44 -14.58 1.37
CA LYS A 65 -0.35 -15.05 2.24
C LYS A 65 0.58 -13.92 2.65
N THR A 66 1.00 -13.08 1.70
CA THR A 66 1.91 -11.96 1.95
C THR A 66 1.28 -10.93 2.89
N LEU A 67 0.01 -10.59 2.69
CA LEU A 67 -0.72 -9.66 3.57
C LEU A 67 -0.82 -10.21 5.00
N CYS A 68 -1.16 -11.49 5.15
CA CYS A 68 -1.22 -12.14 6.46
C CYS A 68 0.15 -12.18 7.15
N GLU A 69 1.22 -12.53 6.44
CA GLU A 69 2.58 -12.56 6.99
C GLU A 69 3.04 -11.18 7.48
N LEU A 70 2.79 -10.13 6.69
CA LEU A 70 3.17 -8.77 7.06
C LEU A 70 2.45 -8.27 8.30
N ILE A 71 1.19 -8.64 8.49
CA ILE A 71 0.39 -8.22 9.64
C ILE A 71 0.60 -9.14 10.83
N ASP A 72 0.40 -10.43 10.66
CA ASP A 72 0.35 -11.39 11.76
C ASP A 72 1.73 -11.76 12.29
N GLN A 73 2.76 -11.75 11.44
CA GLN A 73 4.14 -12.13 11.81
C GLN A 73 5.07 -10.93 11.91
N ALA A 74 5.12 -10.07 10.90
CA ALA A 74 6.00 -8.91 10.90
C ALA A 74 5.46 -7.74 11.75
N GLY A 75 4.19 -7.76 12.13
CA GLY A 75 3.59 -6.74 13.01
C GLY A 75 3.39 -5.39 12.34
N CYS A 76 3.15 -5.36 11.03
CA CYS A 76 2.87 -4.11 10.31
C CYS A 76 1.55 -3.50 10.77
N ALA A 77 1.55 -2.24 11.16
CA ALA A 77 0.35 -1.49 11.51
C ALA A 77 -0.43 -1.03 10.28
N LEU A 78 0.29 -0.83 9.18
CA LEU A 78 -0.24 -0.44 7.87
C LEU A 78 0.41 -1.31 6.79
N VAL A 79 -0.37 -1.80 5.86
CA VAL A 79 0.12 -2.42 4.63
C VAL A 79 -0.47 -1.69 3.44
N VAL A 80 0.39 -1.23 2.56
CA VAL A 80 0.01 -0.54 1.33
C VAL A 80 0.40 -1.41 0.16
N THR A 81 -0.55 -1.71 -0.71
CA THR A 81 -0.28 -2.45 -1.96
C THR A 81 -0.36 -1.52 -3.16
N THR A 82 0.37 -1.81 -4.20
CA THR A 82 0.27 -1.14 -5.49
C THR A 82 0.23 -2.18 -6.61
N GLY A 83 -0.66 -1.98 -7.57
CA GLY A 83 -0.88 -2.89 -8.68
C GLY A 83 -2.04 -3.87 -8.48
N GLY A 84 -2.45 -4.52 -9.55
CA GLY A 84 -3.49 -5.53 -9.55
C GLY A 84 -4.90 -5.03 -9.23
N THR A 85 -5.21 -3.75 -9.46
CA THR A 85 -6.49 -3.12 -9.09
C THR A 85 -7.39 -2.77 -10.27
N GLY A 86 -7.02 -3.12 -11.49
CA GLY A 86 -7.80 -2.83 -12.68
C GLY A 86 -8.90 -3.86 -12.98
N PRO A 87 -9.49 -3.79 -14.18
CA PRO A 87 -10.59 -4.68 -14.60
C PRO A 87 -10.13 -5.99 -15.26
N SER A 88 -8.85 -6.20 -15.43
CA SER A 88 -8.29 -7.40 -16.04
C SER A 88 -8.49 -8.64 -15.15
N LYS A 89 -8.54 -9.83 -15.77
CA LYS A 89 -8.67 -11.10 -15.02
C LYS A 89 -7.50 -11.36 -14.08
N ARG A 90 -6.31 -10.85 -14.41
CA ARG A 90 -5.12 -10.97 -13.55
C ARG A 90 -5.11 -9.96 -12.41
N ASP A 91 -5.97 -8.94 -12.44
CA ASP A 91 -6.10 -7.94 -11.37
C ASP A 91 -6.96 -8.51 -10.24
N VAL A 92 -6.33 -9.08 -9.23
CA VAL A 92 -7.00 -9.81 -8.13
C VAL A 92 -6.67 -9.24 -6.74
N THR A 93 -6.01 -8.10 -6.68
CA THR A 93 -5.62 -7.47 -5.42
C THR A 93 -6.83 -7.10 -4.53
N PRO A 94 -7.93 -6.53 -5.05
CA PRO A 94 -9.09 -6.24 -4.21
C PRO A 94 -9.73 -7.49 -3.61
N GLU A 95 -9.82 -8.55 -4.38
CA GLU A 95 -10.40 -9.83 -3.94
C GLU A 95 -9.53 -10.48 -2.86
N ALA A 96 -8.20 -10.46 -3.02
CA ALA A 96 -7.27 -10.96 -2.02
C ALA A 96 -7.33 -10.14 -0.71
N THR A 97 -7.45 -8.82 -0.84
CA THR A 97 -7.59 -7.92 0.31
C THR A 97 -8.88 -8.19 1.08
N GLU A 98 -10.00 -8.34 0.37
CA GLU A 98 -11.28 -8.68 0.98
C GLU A 98 -11.23 -10.02 1.72
N ALA A 99 -10.57 -11.01 1.13
CA ALA A 99 -10.46 -12.35 1.72
C ALA A 99 -9.72 -12.37 3.07
N VAL A 100 -8.78 -11.46 3.30
CA VAL A 100 -7.97 -11.44 4.54
C VAL A 100 -8.41 -10.38 5.55
N CYS A 101 -9.30 -9.48 5.18
CA CYS A 101 -9.80 -8.42 6.05
C CYS A 101 -11.01 -8.87 6.87
N ASP A 102 -11.06 -8.44 8.13
CA ASP A 102 -12.20 -8.65 9.01
C ASP A 102 -13.34 -7.68 8.69
N ARG A 103 -12.99 -6.48 8.24
CA ARG A 103 -13.91 -5.41 7.87
C ARG A 103 -13.38 -4.63 6.70
N MET A 104 -14.25 -4.32 5.74
CA MET A 104 -13.90 -3.46 4.62
C MET A 104 -14.14 -1.99 4.96
N MET A 105 -13.27 -1.13 4.42
CA MET A 105 -13.29 0.32 4.58
C MET A 105 -13.41 0.98 3.20
N PRO A 106 -14.59 0.93 2.56
CA PRO A 106 -14.76 1.34 1.16
C PRO A 106 -14.51 2.84 0.91
N GLY A 107 -14.64 3.67 1.94
CA GLY A 107 -14.43 5.12 1.83
C GLY A 107 -13.03 5.50 1.32
N PHE A 108 -11.99 4.73 1.63
CA PHE A 108 -10.64 4.97 1.10
C PHE A 108 -10.60 4.84 -0.43
N GLY A 109 -11.15 3.76 -0.97
CA GLY A 109 -11.19 3.54 -2.41
C GLY A 109 -12.07 4.58 -3.13
N GLU A 110 -13.20 4.94 -2.54
CA GLU A 110 -14.09 5.97 -3.06
C GLU A 110 -13.40 7.31 -3.18
N LEU A 111 -12.73 7.77 -2.13
CA LEU A 111 -12.01 9.03 -2.12
C LEU A 111 -10.84 9.03 -3.11
N MET A 112 -10.05 7.97 -3.14
CA MET A 112 -8.93 7.84 -4.08
C MET A 112 -9.40 7.89 -5.53
N ARG A 113 -10.50 7.21 -5.89
CA ARG A 113 -11.07 7.29 -7.24
C ARG A 113 -11.59 8.68 -7.57
N GLN A 114 -12.28 9.31 -6.66
CA GLN A 114 -12.80 10.67 -6.84
C GLN A 114 -11.68 11.68 -7.09
N GLU A 115 -10.61 11.61 -6.32
CA GLU A 115 -9.45 12.48 -6.52
C GLU A 115 -8.73 12.19 -7.84
N SER A 116 -8.53 10.92 -8.17
CA SER A 116 -7.85 10.52 -9.41
C SER A 116 -8.64 10.89 -10.67
N LEU A 117 -9.98 10.88 -10.63
CA LEU A 117 -10.84 11.27 -11.75
C LEU A 117 -10.66 12.72 -12.17
N LYS A 118 -10.16 13.59 -11.32
CA LYS A 118 -9.84 14.98 -11.67
C LYS A 118 -8.72 15.10 -12.70
N TYR A 119 -7.89 14.07 -12.81
CA TYR A 119 -6.69 14.06 -13.67
C TYR A 119 -6.74 12.98 -14.75
N VAL A 120 -7.32 11.83 -14.45
CA VAL A 120 -7.29 10.64 -15.31
C VAL A 120 -8.70 10.03 -15.39
N PRO A 121 -9.42 10.15 -16.55
CA PRO A 121 -10.77 9.59 -16.69
C PRO A 121 -10.85 8.07 -16.47
N THR A 122 -9.79 7.34 -16.82
CA THR A 122 -9.73 5.88 -16.65
C THR A 122 -9.63 5.43 -15.20
N ALA A 123 -9.47 6.35 -14.25
CA ALA A 123 -9.52 6.04 -12.82
C ALA A 123 -10.84 5.38 -12.38
N ILE A 124 -11.93 5.58 -13.15
CA ILE A 124 -13.22 4.91 -12.91
C ILE A 124 -13.12 3.38 -13.00
N LEU A 125 -12.13 2.85 -13.71
CA LEU A 125 -11.89 1.41 -13.86
C LEU A 125 -11.10 0.81 -12.68
N SER A 126 -10.57 1.62 -11.80
CA SER A 126 -9.79 1.15 -10.67
C SER A 126 -10.72 0.64 -9.56
N ARG A 127 -10.43 -0.57 -9.07
CA ARG A 127 -11.22 -1.26 -8.06
C ARG A 127 -10.52 -1.29 -6.69
N GLN A 128 -9.53 -0.41 -6.48
CA GLN A 128 -8.81 -0.33 -5.23
C GLN A 128 -9.76 -0.14 -4.03
N THR A 129 -9.42 -0.76 -2.93
CA THR A 129 -10.18 -0.71 -1.69
C THR A 129 -9.26 -0.66 -0.48
N ALA A 130 -9.82 -0.70 0.70
CA ALA A 130 -9.10 -0.83 1.95
C ALA A 130 -9.89 -1.67 2.93
N GLY A 131 -9.22 -2.22 3.93
CA GLY A 131 -9.86 -2.99 4.97
C GLY A 131 -9.00 -3.11 6.22
N LEU A 132 -9.61 -3.59 7.28
CA LEU A 132 -8.96 -3.84 8.56
C LEU A 132 -8.76 -5.34 8.75
N ARG A 133 -7.55 -5.73 9.17
CA ARG A 133 -7.24 -7.05 9.68
C ARG A 133 -6.66 -6.91 11.08
N GLY A 134 -7.42 -7.39 12.10
CA GLY A 134 -7.07 -7.11 13.48
C GLY A 134 -6.99 -5.60 13.73
N ASN A 135 -5.85 -5.13 14.20
CA ASN A 135 -5.58 -3.71 14.44
C ASN A 135 -4.81 -3.02 13.30
N SER A 136 -4.68 -3.69 12.17
CA SER A 136 -3.90 -3.19 11.03
C SER A 136 -4.79 -2.78 9.86
N LEU A 137 -4.37 -1.74 9.15
CA LEU A 137 -5.04 -1.22 7.97
C LEU A 137 -4.32 -1.70 6.71
N ILE A 138 -5.09 -2.21 5.75
CA ILE A 138 -4.60 -2.52 4.40
C ILE A 138 -5.22 -1.52 3.43
N ILE A 139 -4.39 -0.88 2.60
CA ILE A 139 -4.85 0.04 1.55
C ILE A 139 -4.28 -0.41 0.21
N ASN A 140 -5.16 -0.59 -0.78
CA ASN A 140 -4.72 -0.80 -2.15
C ASN A 140 -4.53 0.55 -2.85
N LEU A 141 -3.42 0.70 -3.55
CA LEU A 141 -3.16 1.83 -4.43
C LEU A 141 -3.12 1.38 -5.90
N PRO A 142 -3.45 2.27 -6.83
CA PRO A 142 -3.31 1.96 -8.25
C PRO A 142 -1.84 1.74 -8.64
N GLY A 143 -1.61 0.93 -9.69
CA GLY A 143 -0.28 0.52 -10.09
C GLY A 143 0.54 1.55 -10.88
N LYS A 144 -0.01 2.74 -11.18
CA LYS A 144 0.69 3.76 -11.97
C LYS A 144 1.31 4.81 -11.05
N PRO A 145 2.64 5.09 -11.17
CA PRO A 145 3.32 6.05 -10.30
C PRO A 145 2.71 7.45 -10.28
N LEU A 146 2.22 7.95 -11.42
CA LEU A 146 1.56 9.25 -11.50
C LEU A 146 0.28 9.33 -10.67
N SER A 147 -0.50 8.25 -10.62
CA SER A 147 -1.70 8.17 -9.79
C SER A 147 -1.35 8.22 -8.30
N LEU A 148 -0.23 7.62 -7.90
CA LEU A 148 0.27 7.68 -6.52
C LEU A 148 0.65 9.10 -6.11
N ILE A 149 1.29 9.86 -7.01
CA ILE A 149 1.65 11.27 -6.75
C ILE A 149 0.38 12.11 -6.55
N HIS A 150 -0.63 11.94 -7.38
CA HIS A 150 -1.90 12.68 -7.25
C HIS A 150 -2.67 12.36 -5.97
N ILE A 151 -2.62 11.11 -5.51
CA ILE A 151 -3.26 10.70 -4.25
C ILE A 151 -2.49 11.25 -3.05
N SER A 152 -1.17 11.30 -3.13
CA SER A 152 -0.30 11.70 -2.02
C SER A 152 -0.22 13.22 -1.83
N GLU A 153 -0.53 14.02 -2.86
CA GLU A 153 -0.43 15.48 -2.84
C GLU A 153 -1.76 16.20 -3.14
N PRO A 154 -2.82 15.95 -2.35
CA PRO A 154 -4.12 16.57 -2.63
C PRO A 154 -4.13 18.09 -2.42
N THR A 155 -3.08 18.66 -1.85
CA THR A 155 -3.02 20.07 -1.41
C THR A 155 -2.10 20.97 -2.23
N ARG A 156 -1.33 20.44 -3.18
CA ARG A 156 -0.62 21.29 -4.13
C ARG A 156 -1.58 21.81 -5.20
N ARG A 157 -2.47 22.70 -4.79
CA ARG A 157 -3.10 23.61 -5.74
C ARG A 157 -1.98 24.51 -6.29
N THR A 158 -1.65 24.35 -7.56
CA THR A 158 -0.94 25.40 -8.28
C THR A 158 -1.74 26.69 -8.13
N PRO A 159 -1.17 27.77 -7.60
CA PRO A 159 -1.87 29.05 -7.63
C PRO A 159 -2.12 29.40 -9.09
N ILE A 160 -3.34 29.69 -9.38
CA ILE A 160 -3.76 30.25 -10.67
C ILE A 160 -3.14 31.64 -10.79
#